data_256ca6000f2a4386d7d71cd39afb9a5b
#
_entry.id   256ca6000f2a4386d7d71cd39afb9a5b
#
_cell.length_a   1.000
_cell.length_b   1.000
_cell.length_c   1.000
_cell.angle_alpha   90.00
_cell.angle_beta   90.00
_cell.angle_gamma   90.00
#
_symmetry.space_group_name_H-M   'P 1'
#
loop_
_entity.id
_entity.type
_entity.pdbx_description
1 polymer ?
#
loop_
_entity_poly.entity_id
_entity_poly.type
_entity_poly.pdbx_seq_one_letter_code
_entity_poly.pdbx_strand_id
1 'polypeptide(L)'
;MVKRRVHVAAAAIVSGDRQEVLIARRPSNVDQGGLWEFPGGKLAPYETGFEALRRELHEELGVEILRAQPLIRVHHEYPDKHILLDVWQVHEFAGEPFGREGQAVRWVPMDELVNYPFPAANLPILRAVMLPTEYLISAEEEADADFLAKLERALREDGIRLVQLRAKSLAREAYVARAEQALALCREHGARLLLNGEPSLIDEVDADGIHLTSERLMSLERRPIAEGKWLAASTHDRAQLEQAARIGCDFVTLSPLRTTPTHPDAAPLGWHDFQQLVETAGTPVFALGGMTRFDADHARAVGAQGIASIRDFWK
;
A
#
# COMPACT_ATOMS: atom_id res chain seq x y z
N MET A 1 -8.65 -29.48 -14.28
CA MET A 1 -8.10 -29.97 -12.98
C MET A 1 -8.35 -28.89 -11.95
N VAL A 2 -8.74 -29.27 -10.72
CA VAL A 2 -8.87 -28.29 -9.61
C VAL A 2 -7.46 -27.88 -9.20
N LYS A 3 -7.13 -26.58 -9.32
CA LYS A 3 -5.82 -26.06 -8.89
C LYS A 3 -5.64 -26.24 -7.38
N ARG A 4 -4.46 -26.60 -6.96
CA ARG A 4 -4.10 -26.72 -5.54
C ARG A 4 -4.18 -25.34 -4.87
N ARG A 5 -4.86 -25.24 -3.75
CA ARG A 5 -4.83 -24.02 -2.90
C ARG A 5 -3.69 -24.13 -1.90
N VAL A 6 -2.89 -23.08 -1.80
CA VAL A 6 -1.76 -22.99 -0.86
C VAL A 6 -1.92 -21.69 -0.07
N HIS A 7 -2.04 -21.80 1.24
CA HIS A 7 -2.08 -20.66 2.14
C HIS A 7 -0.71 -20.52 2.81
N VAL A 8 -0.14 -19.33 2.76
CA VAL A 8 1.20 -19.02 3.27
C VAL A 8 1.10 -17.80 4.17
N ALA A 9 1.68 -17.85 5.35
CA ALA A 9 1.91 -16.70 6.21
C ALA A 9 3.31 -16.15 5.93
N ALA A 10 3.44 -14.84 5.74
CA ALA A 10 4.71 -14.19 5.47
C ALA A 10 4.91 -12.94 6.33
N ALA A 11 6.16 -12.59 6.64
CA ALA A 11 6.50 -11.47 7.49
C ALA A 11 7.28 -10.38 6.75
N ALA A 12 6.76 -9.16 6.75
CA ALA A 12 7.56 -7.97 6.56
C ALA A 12 8.14 -7.53 7.92
N ILE A 13 9.32 -8.04 8.28
CA ILE A 13 10.00 -7.68 9.54
C ILE A 13 10.72 -6.37 9.30
N VAL A 14 10.34 -5.32 10.04
CA VAL A 14 10.93 -3.99 9.89
C VAL A 14 11.91 -3.69 11.02
N SER A 15 12.98 -2.94 10.70
CA SER A 15 13.94 -2.46 11.69
C SER A 15 13.30 -1.51 12.71
N GLY A 16 13.95 -1.33 13.86
CA GLY A 16 13.42 -0.48 14.92
C GLY A 16 13.22 0.99 14.50
N ASP A 17 14.05 1.48 13.59
CA ASP A 17 13.93 2.82 12.97
C ASP A 17 12.98 2.85 11.76
N ARG A 18 12.44 1.69 11.37
CA ARG A 18 11.53 1.51 10.22
C ARG A 18 12.09 1.93 8.86
N GLN A 19 13.40 1.87 8.71
CA GLN A 19 14.07 2.20 7.45
C GLN A 19 14.37 0.96 6.61
N GLU A 20 14.55 -0.20 7.25
CA GLU A 20 14.92 -1.44 6.60
C GLU A 20 13.89 -2.54 6.83
N VAL A 21 13.86 -3.49 5.90
CA VAL A 21 13.08 -4.72 6.03
C VAL A 21 13.96 -5.94 5.81
N LEU A 22 13.71 -7.00 6.56
CA LEU A 22 14.43 -8.26 6.44
C LEU A 22 13.85 -9.08 5.28
N ILE A 23 14.72 -9.51 4.38
CA ILE A 23 14.40 -10.44 3.30
C ILE A 23 15.25 -11.70 3.39
N ALA A 24 14.71 -12.82 2.92
CA ALA A 24 15.38 -14.11 2.87
C ALA A 24 15.55 -14.57 1.42
N ARG A 25 16.59 -15.32 1.11
CA ARG A 25 16.82 -15.86 -0.24
C ARG A 25 16.32 -17.29 -0.31
N ARG A 26 15.44 -17.57 -1.25
CA ARG A 26 14.91 -18.92 -1.51
C ARG A 26 16.03 -19.90 -1.85
N PRO A 27 15.99 -21.13 -1.30
CA PRO A 27 16.93 -22.17 -1.71
C PRO A 27 16.89 -22.42 -3.23
N SER A 28 18.03 -22.70 -3.83
CA SER A 28 18.14 -22.84 -5.30
C SER A 28 17.41 -24.05 -5.87
N ASN A 29 17.10 -25.04 -5.03
CA ASN A 29 16.48 -26.31 -5.42
C ASN A 29 14.94 -26.34 -5.29
N VAL A 30 14.31 -25.20 -4.98
CA VAL A 30 12.86 -25.09 -4.90
C VAL A 30 12.27 -24.26 -6.05
N ASP A 31 10.95 -24.29 -6.21
CA ASP A 31 10.24 -23.44 -7.17
C ASP A 31 10.59 -21.96 -6.94
N GLN A 32 10.98 -21.26 -8.02
CA GLN A 32 11.50 -19.88 -8.00
C GLN A 32 12.74 -19.70 -7.10
N GLY A 33 13.58 -20.72 -7.02
CA GLY A 33 14.82 -20.71 -6.24
C GLY A 33 15.78 -19.61 -6.64
N GLY A 34 16.49 -19.06 -5.64
CA GLY A 34 17.43 -17.96 -5.81
C GLY A 34 16.82 -16.55 -5.81
N LEU A 35 15.49 -16.41 -5.92
CA LEU A 35 14.80 -15.14 -5.71
C LEU A 35 14.76 -14.78 -4.22
N TRP A 36 14.53 -13.50 -3.92
CA TRP A 36 14.31 -13.02 -2.57
C TRP A 36 12.83 -13.08 -2.22
N GLU A 37 12.53 -13.26 -0.95
CA GLU A 37 11.17 -13.32 -0.43
C GLU A 37 11.07 -12.73 0.98
N PHE A 38 9.86 -12.45 1.39
CA PHE A 38 9.54 -12.19 2.78
C PHE A 38 9.52 -13.54 3.51
N PRO A 39 10.23 -13.68 4.65
CA PRO A 39 10.32 -14.95 5.38
C PRO A 39 8.94 -15.42 5.85
N GLY A 40 8.74 -16.73 5.88
CA GLY A 40 7.49 -17.36 6.27
C GLY A 40 7.20 -18.63 5.48
N GLY A 41 6.09 -19.29 5.80
CA GLY A 41 5.80 -20.58 5.21
C GLY A 41 4.32 -20.96 5.17
N LYS A 42 4.06 -22.23 4.85
CA LYS A 42 2.71 -22.74 4.66
C LYS A 42 2.02 -22.98 6.00
N LEU A 43 0.72 -22.67 6.05
CA LEU A 43 -0.08 -23.04 7.19
C LEU A 43 -0.20 -24.57 7.31
N ALA A 44 -0.02 -25.09 8.51
CA ALA A 44 -0.37 -26.45 8.86
C ALA A 44 -1.91 -26.61 9.01
N PRO A 45 -2.45 -27.85 8.98
CA PRO A 45 -3.86 -28.08 9.24
C PRO A 45 -4.29 -27.49 10.59
N TYR A 46 -5.40 -26.74 10.58
CA TYR A 46 -6.00 -26.07 11.76
C TYR A 46 -5.20 -24.90 12.35
N GLU A 47 -4.12 -24.49 11.71
CA GLU A 47 -3.29 -23.35 12.11
C GLU A 47 -3.87 -22.04 11.58
N THR A 48 -3.91 -21.01 12.39
CA THR A 48 -4.21 -19.65 11.94
C THR A 48 -3.00 -19.03 11.23
N GLY A 49 -3.20 -17.99 10.42
CA GLY A 49 -2.09 -17.28 9.74
C GLY A 49 -1.04 -16.75 10.71
N PHE A 50 -1.47 -16.26 11.90
CA PHE A 50 -0.54 -15.74 12.90
C PHE A 50 0.23 -16.84 13.63
N GLU A 51 -0.38 -17.99 13.91
CA GLU A 51 0.31 -19.15 14.50
C GLU A 51 1.36 -19.70 13.52
N ALA A 52 1.00 -19.83 12.23
CA ALA A 52 1.94 -20.25 11.20
C ALA A 52 3.12 -19.27 11.11
N LEU A 53 2.85 -17.96 11.11
CA LEU A 53 3.87 -16.93 11.07
C LEU A 53 4.87 -17.08 12.23
N ARG A 54 4.37 -17.22 13.46
CA ARG A 54 5.22 -17.40 14.65
C ARG A 54 6.09 -18.63 14.56
N ARG A 55 5.52 -19.76 14.16
CA ARG A 55 6.26 -21.02 13.98
C ARG A 55 7.33 -20.90 12.92
N GLU A 56 6.97 -20.43 11.72
CA GLU A 56 7.90 -20.32 10.58
C GLU A 56 9.06 -19.35 10.88
N LEU A 57 8.79 -18.18 11.47
CA LEU A 57 9.86 -17.25 11.82
C LEU A 57 10.79 -17.77 12.92
N HIS A 58 10.25 -18.57 13.84
CA HIS A 58 11.09 -19.25 14.83
C HIS A 58 11.97 -20.33 14.17
N GLU A 59 11.40 -21.13 13.26
CA GLU A 59 12.10 -22.21 12.56
C GLU A 59 13.16 -21.66 11.61
N GLU A 60 12.81 -20.70 10.77
CA GLU A 60 13.66 -20.15 9.72
C GLU A 60 14.71 -19.15 10.21
N LEU A 61 14.34 -18.27 11.17
CA LEU A 61 15.16 -17.12 11.58
C LEU A 61 15.58 -17.15 13.05
N GLY A 62 14.98 -17.99 13.89
CA GLY A 62 15.28 -18.03 15.30
C GLY A 62 14.72 -16.85 16.11
N VAL A 63 13.74 -16.14 15.58
CA VAL A 63 13.12 -14.99 16.27
C VAL A 63 11.76 -15.33 16.85
N GLU A 64 11.40 -14.64 17.93
CA GLU A 64 10.07 -14.69 18.54
C GLU A 64 9.33 -13.38 18.30
N ILE A 65 8.12 -13.45 17.71
CA ILE A 65 7.30 -12.27 17.44
C ILE A 65 6.71 -11.75 18.75
N LEU A 66 6.97 -10.49 19.08
CA LEU A 66 6.37 -9.79 20.21
C LEU A 66 5.19 -8.92 19.78
N ARG A 67 5.30 -8.23 18.60
CA ARG A 67 4.24 -7.40 18.07
C ARG A 67 4.23 -7.42 16.55
N ALA A 68 3.08 -7.78 16.02
CA ALA A 68 2.81 -7.75 14.58
C ALA A 68 1.37 -7.29 14.31
N GLN A 69 1.13 -6.83 13.09
CA GLN A 69 -0.19 -6.44 12.61
C GLN A 69 -0.37 -6.90 11.15
N PRO A 70 -1.61 -7.17 10.71
CA PRO A 70 -1.88 -7.45 9.30
C PRO A 70 -1.36 -6.32 8.41
N LEU A 71 -0.74 -6.69 7.29
CA LEU A 71 -0.25 -5.74 6.29
C LEU A 71 -1.07 -5.81 5.02
N ILE A 72 -1.12 -6.97 4.37
CA ILE A 72 -1.84 -7.18 3.12
C ILE A 72 -2.13 -8.67 2.93
N ARG A 73 -3.26 -8.98 2.27
CA ARG A 73 -3.55 -10.30 1.72
C ARG A 73 -3.40 -10.28 0.21
N VAL A 74 -2.62 -11.21 -0.32
CA VAL A 74 -2.37 -11.30 -1.76
C VAL A 74 -2.87 -12.64 -2.28
N HIS A 75 -3.85 -12.59 -3.16
CA HIS A 75 -4.29 -13.73 -3.95
C HIS A 75 -3.51 -13.74 -5.26
N HIS A 76 -2.75 -14.78 -5.52
CA HIS A 76 -1.99 -14.91 -6.75
C HIS A 76 -2.26 -16.25 -7.42
N GLU A 77 -2.51 -16.21 -8.72
CA GLU A 77 -2.82 -17.38 -9.51
C GLU A 77 -1.61 -17.77 -10.38
N TYR A 78 -1.04 -18.93 -10.08
CA TYR A 78 -0.08 -19.59 -10.95
C TYR A 78 -0.78 -20.60 -11.87
N PRO A 79 -0.14 -21.07 -12.96
CA PRO A 79 -0.74 -22.05 -13.84
C PRO A 79 -1.23 -23.33 -13.13
N ASP A 80 -0.51 -23.78 -12.10
CA ASP A 80 -0.72 -25.04 -11.37
C ASP A 80 -1.38 -24.86 -9.97
N LYS A 81 -1.38 -23.66 -9.42
CA LYS A 81 -1.82 -23.41 -8.04
C LYS A 81 -2.38 -22.01 -7.82
N HIS A 82 -3.27 -21.88 -6.82
CA HIS A 82 -3.68 -20.61 -6.23
C HIS A 82 -2.93 -20.40 -4.92
N ILE A 83 -2.29 -19.27 -4.76
CA ILE A 83 -1.61 -18.91 -3.51
C ILE A 83 -2.39 -17.77 -2.84
N LEU A 84 -2.61 -17.92 -1.53
CA LEU A 84 -3.00 -16.86 -0.64
C LEU A 84 -1.79 -16.55 0.25
N LEU A 85 -1.24 -15.35 0.13
CA LEU A 85 -0.25 -14.82 1.07
C LEU A 85 -0.97 -13.98 2.12
N ASP A 86 -0.90 -14.40 3.38
CA ASP A 86 -1.37 -13.64 4.53
C ASP A 86 -0.16 -12.96 5.15
N VAL A 87 0.00 -11.67 4.87
CA VAL A 87 1.25 -10.95 5.18
C VAL A 87 1.06 -10.06 6.40
N TRP A 88 2.01 -10.15 7.31
CA TRP A 88 2.04 -9.42 8.56
C TRP A 88 3.26 -8.52 8.61
N GLN A 89 3.10 -7.30 9.09
CA GLN A 89 4.22 -6.43 9.43
C GLN A 89 4.62 -6.68 10.89
N VAL A 90 5.87 -7.12 11.09
CA VAL A 90 6.44 -7.39 12.42
C VAL A 90 7.25 -6.18 12.85
N HIS A 91 6.84 -5.56 13.96
CA HIS A 91 7.45 -4.34 14.50
C HIS A 91 8.39 -4.60 15.66
N GLU A 92 8.12 -5.66 16.44
CA GLU A 92 8.90 -6.03 17.61
C GLU A 92 9.07 -7.54 17.65
N PHE A 93 10.30 -7.98 17.86
CA PHE A 93 10.65 -9.39 17.99
C PHE A 93 11.83 -9.53 18.97
N ALA A 94 11.98 -10.72 19.54
CA ALA A 94 13.11 -11.11 20.35
C ALA A 94 14.04 -12.06 19.56
N GLY A 95 15.33 -11.99 19.82
CA GLY A 95 16.36 -12.77 19.15
C GLY A 95 17.06 -11.97 18.03
N GLU A 96 18.13 -12.53 17.50
CA GLU A 96 18.86 -11.98 16.35
C GLU A 96 18.54 -12.81 15.12
N PRO A 97 17.93 -12.24 14.06
CA PRO A 97 17.51 -13.01 12.90
C PRO A 97 18.71 -13.49 12.08
N PHE A 98 18.78 -14.79 11.82
CA PHE A 98 19.76 -15.40 10.93
C PHE A 98 19.15 -16.60 10.21
N GLY A 99 19.70 -16.97 9.07
CA GLY A 99 19.19 -18.08 8.25
C GLY A 99 19.49 -19.44 8.88
N ARG A 100 18.60 -19.98 9.70
CA ARG A 100 18.75 -21.26 10.43
C ARG A 100 18.76 -22.49 9.50
N GLU A 101 18.19 -22.35 8.33
CA GLU A 101 18.18 -23.39 7.28
C GLU A 101 19.32 -23.22 6.27
N GLY A 102 20.27 -22.30 6.54
CA GLY A 102 21.40 -21.99 5.65
C GLY A 102 21.06 -21.00 4.54
N GLN A 103 19.84 -20.46 4.52
CA GLN A 103 19.43 -19.41 3.58
C GLN A 103 20.10 -18.08 3.96
N ALA A 104 20.47 -17.29 2.93
CA ALA A 104 20.94 -15.93 3.16
C ALA A 104 19.78 -15.04 3.60
N VAL A 105 20.00 -14.24 4.64
CA VAL A 105 19.08 -13.20 5.10
C VAL A 105 19.78 -11.85 5.05
N ARG A 106 19.01 -10.79 4.81
CA ARG A 106 19.56 -9.44 4.66
C ARG A 106 18.56 -8.38 5.09
N TRP A 107 19.03 -7.42 5.86
CA TRP A 107 18.36 -6.15 6.04
C TRP A 107 18.58 -5.28 4.80
N VAL A 108 17.52 -4.71 4.26
CA VAL A 108 17.53 -3.91 3.03
C VAL A 108 16.74 -2.63 3.27
N PRO A 109 17.31 -1.45 2.94
CA PRO A 109 16.55 -0.21 2.91
C PRO A 109 15.29 -0.34 2.06
N MET A 110 14.16 0.18 2.56
CA MET A 110 12.86 -0.03 1.90
C MET A 110 12.81 0.51 0.48
N ASP A 111 13.52 1.60 0.19
CA ASP A 111 13.65 2.20 -1.15
C ASP A 111 14.55 1.40 -2.10
N GLU A 112 15.43 0.54 -1.58
CA GLU A 112 16.28 -0.35 -2.36
C GLU A 112 15.64 -1.70 -2.68
N LEU A 113 14.49 -2.05 -2.10
CA LEU A 113 13.81 -3.33 -2.33
C LEU A 113 13.52 -3.60 -3.81
N VAL A 114 13.28 -2.57 -4.59
CA VAL A 114 13.02 -2.65 -6.03
C VAL A 114 14.21 -3.20 -6.83
N ASN A 115 15.43 -3.17 -6.27
CA ASN A 115 16.66 -3.68 -6.89
C ASN A 115 16.85 -5.19 -6.69
N TYR A 116 15.99 -5.83 -5.89
CA TYR A 116 16.07 -7.26 -5.60
C TYR A 116 15.03 -8.04 -6.43
N PRO A 117 15.39 -9.20 -7.02
CA PRO A 117 14.43 -10.02 -7.75
C PRO A 117 13.53 -10.80 -6.80
N PHE A 118 12.21 -10.53 -6.86
CA PHE A 118 11.17 -11.22 -6.09
C PHE A 118 10.23 -12.02 -6.98
N PRO A 119 9.56 -13.07 -6.46
CA PRO A 119 8.41 -13.68 -7.13
C PRO A 119 7.30 -12.67 -7.40
N ALA A 120 6.54 -12.85 -8.48
CA ALA A 120 5.45 -11.93 -8.86
C ALA A 120 4.41 -11.72 -7.73
N ALA A 121 4.11 -12.78 -6.96
CA ALA A 121 3.19 -12.70 -5.83
C ALA A 121 3.68 -11.79 -4.69
N ASN A 122 4.98 -11.46 -4.63
CA ASN A 122 5.55 -10.58 -3.59
C ASN A 122 5.50 -9.08 -3.97
N LEU A 123 5.27 -8.74 -5.24
CA LEU A 123 5.27 -7.34 -5.69
C LEU A 123 4.25 -6.44 -4.96
N PRO A 124 3.00 -6.89 -4.68
CA PRO A 124 2.08 -6.11 -3.86
C PRO A 124 2.58 -5.89 -2.42
N ILE A 125 3.34 -6.85 -1.87
CA ILE A 125 3.90 -6.75 -0.52
C ILE A 125 4.98 -5.66 -0.48
N LEU A 126 5.87 -5.60 -1.48
CA LEU A 126 6.87 -4.54 -1.61
C LEU A 126 6.22 -3.17 -1.56
N ARG A 127 5.15 -2.98 -2.33
CA ARG A 127 4.38 -1.72 -2.34
C ARG A 127 3.77 -1.42 -0.97
N ALA A 128 3.14 -2.41 -0.34
CA ALA A 128 2.51 -2.25 0.97
C ALA A 128 3.51 -1.86 2.07
N VAL A 129 4.71 -2.44 2.07
CA VAL A 129 5.78 -2.10 3.03
C VAL A 129 6.26 -0.67 2.87
N MET A 130 6.35 -0.16 1.64
CA MET A 130 6.81 1.20 1.32
C MET A 130 5.75 2.28 1.52
N LEU A 131 4.48 1.91 1.68
CA LEU A 131 3.36 2.83 1.87
C LEU A 131 3.12 3.11 3.35
N PRO A 132 2.80 4.37 3.72
CA PRO A 132 2.27 4.66 5.05
C PRO A 132 0.84 4.13 5.21
N THR A 133 0.30 4.22 6.41
CA THR A 133 -1.08 3.80 6.72
C THR A 133 -2.10 4.93 6.63
N GLU A 134 -1.64 6.15 6.42
CA GLU A 134 -2.47 7.35 6.31
C GLU A 134 -2.21 8.06 4.99
N TYR A 135 -3.28 8.33 4.25
CA TYR A 135 -3.25 9.02 2.97
C TYR A 135 -4.12 10.27 3.03
N LEU A 136 -3.48 11.43 3.09
CA LEU A 136 -4.18 12.72 3.07
C LEU A 136 -4.61 13.05 1.65
N ILE A 137 -5.87 13.40 1.49
CA ILE A 137 -6.42 14.01 0.27
C ILE A 137 -6.74 15.46 0.60
N SER A 138 -6.12 16.42 -0.11
CA SER A 138 -6.38 17.84 0.12
C SER A 138 -7.82 18.22 -0.20
N ALA A 139 -8.37 19.16 0.53
CA ALA A 139 -9.63 19.80 0.17
C ALA A 139 -9.40 20.94 -0.82
N GLU A 140 -10.51 21.42 -1.39
CA GLU A 140 -10.48 22.64 -2.21
C GLU A 140 -10.26 23.86 -1.28
N GLU A 141 -9.24 24.66 -1.59
CA GLU A 141 -8.94 25.90 -0.92
C GLU A 141 -8.76 26.99 -1.98
N GLU A 142 -9.32 28.17 -1.70
CA GLU A 142 -9.25 29.29 -2.65
C GLU A 142 -7.87 29.94 -2.64
N ALA A 143 -7.33 30.20 -1.44
CA ALA A 143 -6.02 30.85 -1.29
C ALA A 143 -4.89 29.82 -1.13
N ASP A 144 -3.79 30.02 -1.85
CA ASP A 144 -2.59 29.18 -1.74
C ASP A 144 -1.96 29.22 -0.35
N ALA A 145 -2.00 30.38 0.32
CA ALA A 145 -1.47 30.54 1.67
C ALA A 145 -2.21 29.66 2.68
N ASP A 146 -3.54 29.58 2.61
CA ASP A 146 -4.35 28.72 3.50
C ASP A 146 -4.11 27.26 3.19
N PHE A 147 -4.00 26.91 1.91
CA PHE A 147 -3.65 25.56 1.46
C PHE A 147 -2.31 25.10 2.05
N LEU A 148 -1.26 25.92 1.88
CA LEU A 148 0.09 25.59 2.35
C LEU A 148 0.17 25.50 3.88
N ALA A 149 -0.50 26.41 4.61
CA ALA A 149 -0.55 26.38 6.07
C ALA A 149 -1.18 25.08 6.60
N LYS A 150 -2.28 24.63 5.99
CA LYS A 150 -2.95 23.37 6.37
C LYS A 150 -2.09 22.16 6.00
N LEU A 151 -1.44 22.18 4.83
CA LEU A 151 -0.54 21.11 4.43
C LEU A 151 0.65 21.00 5.39
N GLU A 152 1.31 22.12 5.71
CA GLU A 152 2.43 22.18 6.65
C GLU A 152 2.03 21.62 8.02
N ARG A 153 0.87 22.04 8.53
CA ARG A 153 0.35 21.51 9.79
C ARG A 153 0.18 19.98 9.74
N ALA A 154 -0.45 19.45 8.69
CA ALA A 154 -0.67 18.00 8.54
C ALA A 154 0.66 17.22 8.46
N LEU A 155 1.65 17.76 7.77
CA LEU A 155 2.98 17.15 7.64
C LEU A 155 3.74 17.16 8.98
N ARG A 156 3.73 18.31 9.68
CA ARG A 156 4.51 18.54 10.88
C ARG A 156 3.84 17.97 12.14
N GLU A 157 2.56 18.27 12.36
CA GLU A 157 1.86 17.95 13.60
C GLU A 157 1.20 16.56 13.55
N ASP A 158 0.61 16.24 12.40
CA ASP A 158 -0.09 14.98 12.20
C ASP A 158 0.82 13.86 11.66
N GLY A 159 2.03 14.18 11.24
CA GLY A 159 3.02 13.21 10.76
C GLY A 159 2.67 12.56 9.41
N ILE A 160 1.83 13.20 8.61
CA ILE A 160 1.43 12.68 7.28
C ILE A 160 2.66 12.54 6.37
N ARG A 161 2.72 11.42 5.63
CA ARG A 161 3.85 11.09 4.71
C ARG A 161 3.39 10.74 3.30
N LEU A 162 2.07 10.75 3.02
CA LEU A 162 1.51 10.53 1.70
C LEU A 162 0.36 11.51 1.48
N VAL A 163 0.46 12.31 0.42
CA VAL A 163 -0.46 13.41 0.14
C VAL A 163 -0.96 13.32 -1.29
N GLN A 164 -2.25 13.55 -1.50
CA GLN A 164 -2.84 13.80 -2.80
C GLN A 164 -3.23 15.28 -2.91
N LEU A 165 -2.65 15.99 -3.88
CA LEU A 165 -3.14 17.30 -4.27
C LEU A 165 -4.38 17.12 -5.13
N ARG A 166 -5.53 17.54 -4.59
CA ARG A 166 -6.81 17.52 -5.27
C ARG A 166 -7.38 18.95 -5.27
N ALA A 167 -7.35 19.60 -6.44
CA ALA A 167 -7.84 20.96 -6.64
C ALA A 167 -8.52 21.05 -8.01
N LYS A 168 -9.76 20.54 -8.10
CA LYS A 168 -10.51 20.40 -9.36
C LYS A 168 -10.96 21.74 -9.95
N SER A 169 -11.07 22.76 -9.11
CA SER A 169 -11.53 24.11 -9.49
C SER A 169 -10.42 24.97 -10.11
N LEU A 170 -9.15 24.60 -9.94
CA LEU A 170 -8.02 25.37 -10.44
C LEU A 170 -7.81 25.17 -11.94
N ALA A 171 -7.51 26.28 -12.63
CA ALA A 171 -6.93 26.23 -13.97
C ALA A 171 -5.55 25.56 -13.94
N ARG A 172 -5.11 25.00 -15.09
CA ARG A 172 -3.88 24.19 -15.17
C ARG A 172 -2.65 24.91 -14.62
N GLU A 173 -2.45 26.15 -15.00
CA GLU A 173 -1.28 26.93 -14.58
C GLU A 173 -1.27 27.18 -13.07
N ALA A 174 -2.42 27.51 -12.49
CA ALA A 174 -2.57 27.68 -11.04
C ALA A 174 -2.42 26.34 -10.29
N TYR A 175 -2.89 25.23 -10.86
CA TYR A 175 -2.69 23.90 -10.32
C TYR A 175 -1.21 23.52 -10.26
N VAL A 176 -0.46 23.76 -11.36
CA VAL A 176 0.98 23.48 -11.45
C VAL A 176 1.75 24.32 -10.42
N ALA A 177 1.47 25.63 -10.33
CA ALA A 177 2.12 26.50 -9.36
C ALA A 177 1.87 26.07 -7.90
N ARG A 178 0.64 25.66 -7.56
CA ARG A 178 0.31 25.09 -6.24
C ARG A 178 0.99 23.75 -6.01
N ALA A 179 1.08 22.92 -7.04
CA ALA A 179 1.72 21.61 -6.97
C ALA A 179 3.22 21.71 -6.68
N GLU A 180 3.91 22.65 -7.30
CA GLU A 180 5.35 22.93 -7.07
C GLU A 180 5.61 23.35 -5.61
N GLN A 181 4.78 24.26 -5.07
CA GLN A 181 4.89 24.70 -3.67
C GLN A 181 4.58 23.55 -2.70
N ALA A 182 3.52 22.77 -2.96
CA ALA A 182 3.17 21.60 -2.16
C ALA A 182 4.27 20.54 -2.19
N LEU A 183 4.89 20.31 -3.36
CA LEU A 183 5.99 19.35 -3.51
C LEU A 183 7.22 19.77 -2.71
N ALA A 184 7.59 21.05 -2.75
CA ALA A 184 8.70 21.56 -1.96
C ALA A 184 8.48 21.30 -0.45
N LEU A 185 7.28 21.60 0.03
CA LEU A 185 6.90 21.38 1.43
C LEU A 185 6.86 19.89 1.80
N CYS A 186 6.30 19.05 0.95
CA CYS A 186 6.31 17.59 1.15
C CYS A 186 7.75 17.05 1.24
N ARG A 187 8.65 17.47 0.36
CA ARG A 187 10.07 17.06 0.36
C ARG A 187 10.79 17.48 1.64
N GLU A 188 10.56 18.68 2.15
CA GLU A 188 11.11 19.15 3.42
C GLU A 188 10.73 18.25 4.59
N HIS A 189 9.52 17.69 4.58
CA HIS A 189 9.01 16.80 5.63
C HIS A 189 9.14 15.31 5.30
N GLY A 190 9.85 14.92 4.24
CA GLY A 190 10.01 13.53 3.82
C GLY A 190 8.68 12.84 3.43
N ALA A 191 7.72 13.61 2.96
CA ALA A 191 6.44 13.13 2.46
C ALA A 191 6.42 13.03 0.94
N ARG A 192 5.56 12.15 0.39
CA ARG A 192 5.34 11.98 -1.04
C ARG A 192 4.09 12.72 -1.48
N LEU A 193 4.17 13.37 -2.64
CA LEU A 193 3.05 14.08 -3.26
C LEU A 193 2.60 13.38 -4.54
N LEU A 194 1.30 13.02 -4.61
CA LEU A 194 0.63 12.55 -5.82
C LEU A 194 -0.30 13.65 -6.35
N LEU A 195 -0.28 13.85 -7.66
CA LEU A 195 -1.15 14.80 -8.33
C LEU A 195 -2.45 14.13 -8.79
N ASN A 196 -3.60 14.71 -8.44
CA ASN A 196 -4.89 14.23 -8.94
C ASN A 196 -5.23 14.92 -10.26
N GLY A 197 -4.89 14.29 -11.37
CA GLY A 197 -5.09 14.91 -12.66
C GLY A 197 -4.67 14.06 -13.85
N GLU A 198 -4.34 14.72 -14.94
CA GLU A 198 -3.82 14.10 -16.16
C GLU A 198 -2.42 13.54 -15.90
N PRO A 199 -2.09 12.34 -16.43
CA PRO A 199 -0.75 11.77 -16.30
C PRO A 199 0.38 12.71 -16.78
N SER A 200 0.12 13.54 -17.77
CA SER A 200 1.08 14.53 -18.29
C SER A 200 1.49 15.63 -17.29
N LEU A 201 0.80 15.76 -16.16
CA LEU A 201 1.22 16.67 -15.10
C LEU A 201 2.58 16.29 -14.50
N ILE A 202 2.97 15.01 -14.60
CA ILE A 202 4.28 14.53 -14.12
C ILE A 202 5.44 15.13 -14.93
N ASP A 203 5.20 15.52 -16.18
CA ASP A 203 6.19 16.13 -17.05
C ASP A 203 6.40 17.63 -16.72
N GLU A 204 5.42 18.26 -16.05
CA GLU A 204 5.48 19.66 -15.64
C GLU A 204 5.93 19.82 -14.19
N VAL A 205 5.48 18.93 -13.31
CA VAL A 205 5.82 18.91 -11.90
C VAL A 205 6.49 17.58 -11.59
N ASP A 206 7.72 17.57 -11.13
CA ASP A 206 8.46 16.37 -10.75
C ASP A 206 7.94 15.76 -9.42
N ALA A 207 6.61 15.59 -9.36
CA ALA A 207 5.95 14.97 -8.22
C ALA A 207 6.27 13.47 -8.11
N ASP A 208 5.96 12.87 -6.96
CA ASP A 208 6.24 11.46 -6.70
C ASP A 208 5.31 10.52 -7.46
N GLY A 209 4.16 11.00 -7.96
CA GLY A 209 3.24 10.19 -8.73
C GLY A 209 1.94 10.88 -9.13
N ILE A 210 1.05 10.05 -9.69
CA ILE A 210 -0.30 10.44 -10.15
C ILE A 210 -1.34 9.61 -9.43
N HIS A 211 -2.43 10.26 -9.04
CA HIS A 211 -3.67 9.60 -8.61
C HIS A 211 -4.75 9.78 -9.66
N LEU A 212 -5.11 8.71 -10.34
CA LEU A 212 -6.13 8.70 -11.39
C LEU A 212 -7.55 8.76 -10.79
N THR A 213 -8.45 9.47 -11.45
CA THR A 213 -9.88 9.27 -11.22
C THR A 213 -10.32 7.91 -11.75
N SER A 214 -11.45 7.38 -11.27
CA SER A 214 -11.98 6.10 -11.77
C SER A 214 -12.29 6.14 -13.27
N GLU A 215 -12.76 7.26 -13.79
CA GLU A 215 -13.00 7.46 -15.22
C GLU A 215 -11.71 7.33 -16.04
N ARG A 216 -10.63 8.01 -15.63
CA ARG A 216 -9.32 7.88 -16.28
C ARG A 216 -8.76 6.48 -16.17
N LEU A 217 -8.84 5.88 -15.00
CA LEU A 217 -8.42 4.50 -14.80
C LEU A 217 -9.04 3.57 -15.84
N MET A 218 -10.35 3.68 -16.04
CA MET A 218 -11.09 2.81 -16.98
C MET A 218 -10.79 3.10 -18.44
N SER A 219 -10.30 4.29 -18.79
CA SER A 219 -9.94 4.66 -20.18
C SER A 219 -8.53 4.21 -20.60
N LEU A 220 -7.69 3.75 -19.66
CA LEU A 220 -6.30 3.40 -19.93
C LEU A 220 -6.14 1.91 -20.25
N GLU A 221 -5.33 1.59 -21.24
CA GLU A 221 -4.95 0.21 -21.58
C GLU A 221 -3.68 -0.26 -20.88
N ARG A 222 -2.81 0.67 -20.48
CA ARG A 222 -1.51 0.41 -19.84
C ARG A 222 -1.13 1.54 -18.88
N ARG A 223 -0.11 1.30 -18.08
CA ARG A 223 0.49 2.30 -17.18
C ARG A 223 0.87 3.57 -17.96
N PRO A 224 0.38 4.77 -17.54
CA PRO A 224 0.58 6.00 -18.30
C PRO A 224 1.84 6.79 -17.88
N ILE A 225 2.52 6.39 -16.81
CA ILE A 225 3.71 7.07 -16.27
C ILE A 225 4.88 6.09 -16.13
N ALA A 226 6.09 6.60 -16.04
CA ALA A 226 7.31 5.81 -15.94
C ALA A 226 7.34 4.95 -14.67
N GLU A 227 8.08 3.84 -14.74
CA GLU A 227 8.46 3.06 -13.55
C GLU A 227 9.24 3.96 -12.58
N GLY A 228 9.06 3.72 -11.29
CA GLY A 228 9.67 4.53 -10.22
C GLY A 228 8.82 5.73 -9.76
N LYS A 229 7.79 6.14 -10.52
CA LYS A 229 6.77 7.08 -10.06
C LYS A 229 5.55 6.31 -9.56
N TRP A 230 4.90 6.77 -8.50
CA TRP A 230 3.72 6.11 -7.93
C TRP A 230 2.48 6.32 -8.79
N LEU A 231 1.80 5.25 -9.15
CA LEU A 231 0.51 5.29 -9.83
C LEU A 231 -0.57 4.82 -8.87
N ALA A 232 -1.47 5.72 -8.52
CA ALA A 232 -2.64 5.39 -7.71
C ALA A 232 -3.94 5.65 -8.47
N ALA A 233 -5.05 5.09 -8.00
CA ALA A 233 -6.36 5.34 -8.58
C ALA A 233 -7.48 5.30 -7.54
N SER A 234 -8.55 6.07 -7.81
CA SER A 234 -9.83 5.91 -7.11
C SER A 234 -10.60 4.74 -7.71
N THR A 235 -11.13 3.87 -6.84
CA THR A 235 -11.96 2.72 -7.22
C THR A 235 -13.22 2.64 -6.37
N HIS A 236 -14.28 2.04 -6.93
CA HIS A 236 -15.59 1.94 -6.30
C HIS A 236 -16.18 0.53 -6.38
N ASP A 237 -15.63 -0.33 -7.23
CA ASP A 237 -16.12 -1.68 -7.48
C ASP A 237 -15.01 -2.64 -7.92
N ARG A 238 -15.37 -3.90 -8.09
CA ARG A 238 -14.47 -4.97 -8.53
C ARG A 238 -13.84 -4.71 -9.89
N ALA A 239 -14.61 -4.23 -10.87
CA ALA A 239 -14.10 -4.02 -12.23
C ALA A 239 -12.98 -2.96 -12.25
N GLN A 240 -13.13 -1.90 -11.44
CA GLN A 240 -12.13 -0.85 -11.31
C GLN A 240 -10.88 -1.34 -10.54
N LEU A 241 -11.04 -2.21 -9.54
CA LEU A 241 -9.91 -2.85 -8.85
C LEU A 241 -9.11 -3.76 -9.80
N GLU A 242 -9.79 -4.58 -10.60
CA GLU A 242 -9.18 -5.43 -11.63
C GLU A 242 -8.45 -4.60 -12.69
N GLN A 243 -9.04 -3.48 -13.11
CA GLN A 243 -8.42 -2.55 -14.04
C GLN A 243 -7.16 -1.90 -13.44
N ALA A 244 -7.20 -1.48 -12.17
CA ALA A 244 -6.06 -0.91 -11.48
C ALA A 244 -4.89 -1.91 -11.39
N ALA A 245 -5.19 -3.17 -11.05
CA ALA A 245 -4.20 -4.24 -11.05
C ALA A 245 -3.62 -4.49 -12.46
N ARG A 246 -4.48 -4.50 -13.51
CA ARG A 246 -4.09 -4.74 -14.90
C ARG A 246 -3.11 -3.69 -15.44
N ILE A 247 -3.32 -2.41 -15.14
CA ILE A 247 -2.42 -1.34 -15.59
C ILE A 247 -1.24 -1.10 -14.63
N GLY A 248 -1.14 -1.87 -13.53
CA GLY A 248 -0.04 -1.80 -12.58
C GLY A 248 -0.11 -0.61 -11.64
N CYS A 249 -1.30 -0.24 -11.13
CA CYS A 249 -1.39 0.71 -10.03
C CYS A 249 -0.63 0.19 -8.80
N ASP A 250 0.09 1.08 -8.12
CA ASP A 250 0.85 0.74 -6.93
C ASP A 250 -0.03 0.64 -5.68
N PHE A 251 -1.12 1.41 -5.65
CA PHE A 251 -2.18 1.33 -4.66
C PHE A 251 -3.47 1.98 -5.17
N VAL A 252 -4.56 1.76 -4.46
CA VAL A 252 -5.86 2.37 -4.78
C VAL A 252 -6.56 2.90 -3.53
N THR A 253 -7.53 3.81 -3.73
CA THR A 253 -8.54 4.11 -2.72
C THR A 253 -9.84 3.41 -3.11
N LEU A 254 -10.49 2.74 -2.16
CA LEU A 254 -11.81 2.12 -2.36
C LEU A 254 -12.86 2.88 -1.54
N SER A 255 -13.88 3.38 -2.23
CA SER A 255 -14.89 4.28 -1.66
C SER A 255 -16.26 4.20 -2.36
N PRO A 256 -17.34 4.73 -1.74
CA PRO A 256 -17.39 5.24 -0.38
C PRO A 256 -17.66 4.12 0.64
N LEU A 257 -16.94 4.11 1.75
CA LEU A 257 -17.17 3.13 2.82
C LEU A 257 -18.39 3.49 3.66
N ARG A 258 -18.56 4.80 3.94
CA ARG A 258 -19.73 5.39 4.60
C ARG A 258 -20.30 6.51 3.72
N THR A 259 -21.56 6.86 3.93
CA THR A 259 -22.17 8.04 3.29
C THR A 259 -21.36 9.30 3.57
N THR A 260 -21.08 10.09 2.56
CA THR A 260 -20.31 11.32 2.68
C THR A 260 -21.06 12.51 2.04
N PRO A 261 -20.89 13.72 2.55
CA PRO A 261 -21.44 14.92 1.90
C PRO A 261 -20.90 15.16 0.48
N THR A 262 -19.74 14.64 0.14
CA THR A 262 -19.15 14.77 -1.19
C THR A 262 -19.86 13.90 -2.23
N HIS A 263 -20.47 12.80 -1.79
CA HIS A 263 -21.23 11.85 -2.62
C HIS A 263 -22.45 11.35 -1.85
N PRO A 264 -23.48 12.22 -1.62
CA PRO A 264 -24.63 11.88 -0.77
C PRO A 264 -25.50 10.77 -1.36
N ASP A 265 -25.53 10.65 -2.67
CA ASP A 265 -26.37 9.68 -3.39
C ASP A 265 -25.66 8.33 -3.64
N ALA A 266 -24.37 8.20 -3.33
CA ALA A 266 -23.65 6.96 -3.50
C ALA A 266 -23.96 6.00 -2.34
N ALA A 267 -24.43 4.79 -2.65
CA ALA A 267 -24.62 3.74 -1.66
C ALA A 267 -23.27 3.36 -1.02
N PRO A 268 -23.14 3.40 0.32
CA PRO A 268 -21.92 3.01 0.98
C PRO A 268 -21.70 1.49 0.90
N LEU A 269 -20.44 1.07 0.72
CA LEU A 269 -20.06 -0.34 0.70
C LEU A 269 -20.28 -1.03 2.06
N GLY A 270 -20.02 -0.32 3.17
CA GLY A 270 -19.88 -0.95 4.47
C GLY A 270 -18.65 -1.85 4.58
N TRP A 271 -18.31 -2.25 5.79
CA TRP A 271 -17.07 -3.00 6.06
C TRP A 271 -17.07 -4.42 5.47
N HIS A 272 -18.23 -5.07 5.39
CA HIS A 272 -18.34 -6.44 4.88
C HIS A 272 -17.99 -6.51 3.38
N ASP A 273 -18.64 -5.70 2.56
CA ASP A 273 -18.42 -5.69 1.12
C ASP A 273 -17.03 -5.12 0.78
N PHE A 274 -16.57 -4.13 1.56
CA PHE A 274 -15.22 -3.61 1.48
C PHE A 274 -14.18 -4.72 1.67
N GLN A 275 -14.29 -5.54 2.72
CA GLN A 275 -13.37 -6.66 2.97
C GLN A 275 -13.35 -7.65 1.81
N GLN A 276 -14.51 -8.03 1.26
CA GLN A 276 -14.58 -8.95 0.12
C GLN A 276 -13.87 -8.40 -1.12
N LEU A 277 -13.96 -7.10 -1.36
CA LEU A 277 -13.28 -6.45 -2.48
C LEU A 277 -11.78 -6.36 -2.26
N VAL A 278 -11.34 -5.97 -1.06
CA VAL A 278 -9.92 -5.87 -0.70
C VAL A 278 -9.20 -7.20 -0.82
N GLU A 279 -9.82 -8.30 -0.38
CA GLU A 279 -9.25 -9.65 -0.46
C GLU A 279 -8.88 -10.05 -1.90
N THR A 280 -9.50 -9.45 -2.90
CA THR A 280 -9.26 -9.78 -4.32
C THR A 280 -8.57 -8.67 -5.11
N ALA A 281 -8.21 -7.56 -4.48
CA ALA A 281 -7.72 -6.36 -5.17
C ALA A 281 -6.33 -6.53 -5.82
N GLY A 282 -5.48 -7.42 -5.29
CA GLY A 282 -4.12 -7.66 -5.82
C GLY A 282 -3.16 -6.48 -5.70
N THR A 283 -3.56 -5.39 -5.03
CA THR A 283 -2.78 -4.17 -4.78
C THR A 283 -3.20 -3.57 -3.44
N PRO A 284 -2.34 -2.82 -2.73
CA PRO A 284 -2.72 -2.14 -1.49
C PRO A 284 -3.93 -1.22 -1.66
N VAL A 285 -4.88 -1.28 -0.72
CA VAL A 285 -6.14 -0.55 -0.75
C VAL A 285 -6.26 0.35 0.46
N PHE A 286 -6.44 1.65 0.26
CA PHE A 286 -6.82 2.57 1.33
C PHE A 286 -8.35 2.68 1.42
N ALA A 287 -8.88 2.55 2.63
CA ALA A 287 -10.28 2.78 2.90
C ALA A 287 -10.60 4.28 2.84
N LEU A 288 -11.59 4.68 2.03
CA LEU A 288 -11.98 6.08 1.87
C LEU A 288 -13.50 6.21 1.99
N GLY A 289 -13.95 7.37 2.48
CA GLY A 289 -15.36 7.73 2.64
C GLY A 289 -15.78 7.73 4.10
N GLY A 290 -15.70 8.91 4.73
CA GLY A 290 -16.06 9.11 6.13
C GLY A 290 -15.07 8.53 7.14
N MET A 291 -13.83 8.25 6.70
CA MET A 291 -12.77 7.67 7.52
C MET A 291 -12.11 8.72 8.41
N THR A 292 -11.77 8.29 9.62
CA THR A 292 -11.00 9.02 10.63
C THR A 292 -9.85 8.14 11.14
N ARG A 293 -8.90 8.70 11.86
CA ARG A 293 -7.80 7.94 12.49
C ARG A 293 -8.28 6.81 13.41
N PHE A 294 -9.44 6.96 14.03
CA PHE A 294 -10.05 5.91 14.87
C PHE A 294 -10.45 4.67 14.08
N ASP A 295 -10.61 4.78 12.76
CA ASP A 295 -10.96 3.66 11.88
C ASP A 295 -9.73 2.90 11.35
N ALA A 296 -8.50 3.42 11.55
CA ALA A 296 -7.29 2.89 10.94
C ALA A 296 -7.00 1.43 11.32
N ASP A 297 -7.14 1.09 12.60
CA ASP A 297 -6.90 -0.29 13.07
C ASP A 297 -7.94 -1.26 12.52
N HIS A 298 -9.21 -0.83 12.46
CA HIS A 298 -10.26 -1.66 11.88
C HIS A 298 -10.08 -1.83 10.37
N ALA A 299 -9.71 -0.77 9.65
CA ALA A 299 -9.41 -0.85 8.23
C ALA A 299 -8.31 -1.89 7.94
N ARG A 300 -7.23 -1.88 8.73
CA ARG A 300 -6.14 -2.85 8.58
C ARG A 300 -6.57 -4.28 8.94
N ALA A 301 -7.39 -4.44 9.99
CA ALA A 301 -7.90 -5.75 10.39
C ALA A 301 -8.74 -6.43 9.29
N VAL A 302 -9.40 -5.64 8.43
CA VAL A 302 -10.15 -6.15 7.25
C VAL A 302 -9.32 -6.17 5.97
N GLY A 303 -8.00 -5.96 6.04
CA GLY A 303 -7.06 -6.12 4.92
C GLY A 303 -6.70 -4.85 4.17
N ALA A 304 -7.16 -3.67 4.59
CA ALA A 304 -6.73 -2.42 4.00
C ALA A 304 -5.28 -2.08 4.37
N GLN A 305 -4.59 -1.32 3.52
CA GLN A 305 -3.30 -0.68 3.83
C GLN A 305 -3.44 0.31 5.00
N GLY A 306 -4.56 0.98 5.05
CA GLY A 306 -4.88 2.00 6.02
C GLY A 306 -6.08 2.82 5.56
N ILE A 307 -6.11 4.09 5.94
CA ILE A 307 -7.20 5.00 5.62
C ILE A 307 -6.76 6.16 4.75
N ALA A 308 -7.63 6.61 3.85
CA ALA A 308 -7.52 7.89 3.18
C ALA A 308 -8.61 8.84 3.70
N SER A 309 -8.27 10.08 3.95
CA SER A 309 -9.23 11.06 4.45
C SER A 309 -8.95 12.46 3.92
N ILE A 310 -10.03 13.22 3.72
CA ILE A 310 -9.99 14.66 3.49
C ILE A 310 -10.10 15.35 4.85
N ARG A 311 -11.27 15.29 5.47
CA ARG A 311 -11.63 16.14 6.61
C ARG A 311 -10.90 15.85 7.91
N ASP A 312 -10.47 14.61 8.13
CA ASP A 312 -9.78 14.27 9.37
C ASP A 312 -8.33 14.75 9.37
N PHE A 313 -7.72 14.84 8.21
CA PHE A 313 -6.33 15.29 8.02
C PHE A 313 -6.20 16.73 7.57
N TRP A 314 -7.24 17.31 6.96
CA TRP A 314 -7.26 18.68 6.43
C TRP A 314 -8.03 19.62 7.35
N LYS A 315 -7.38 20.10 8.41
CA LYS A 315 -8.00 20.97 9.45
C LYS A 315 -7.43 22.39 9.41
#